data_b4f2dca3e247635f48e9ca26797699f5
#
_entry.id   b4f2dca3e247635f48e9ca26797699f5
#
_cell.length_a   1.000
_cell.length_b   1.000
_cell.length_c   1.000
_cell.angle_alpha   90.00
_cell.angle_beta   90.00
_cell.angle_gamma   90.00
#
_symmetry.space_group_name_H-M   'P 1'
#
loop_
_entity.id
_entity.type
_entity.pdbx_description
1 polymer ?
#
loop_
_entity_poly.entity_id
_entity_poly.type
_entity_poly.pdbx_seq_one_letter_code
_entity_poly.pdbx_strand_id
1 'polypeptide(L)'
;MKSRLLLLGFGFLVAAAPVLAHHSFASEFDATQPITLKGKVTRIAWTNPHVWIYLNVTDEAGKLVNWGFEMGAPHQVQGRGWTREMLKPGDELVVVGSRARDGSNRMNARNVTWASTGKTLGAASSEGATAVP
;
A
#
# COMPACT_ATOMS: atom_id res chain seq x y z
N MET A 1 52.10 -46.61 -15.05
CA MET A 1 51.18 -45.98 -14.03
C MET A 1 50.41 -44.88 -14.69
N LYS A 2 49.13 -45.05 -14.87
CA LYS A 2 48.28 -44.04 -15.53
C LYS A 2 47.46 -43.32 -14.45
N SER A 3 47.85 -42.12 -14.08
CA SER A 3 47.12 -41.27 -13.13
C SER A 3 45.90 -40.68 -13.83
N ARG A 4 44.71 -41.08 -13.42
CA ARG A 4 43.47 -40.49 -13.86
C ARG A 4 43.13 -39.31 -12.94
N LEU A 5 43.26 -38.10 -13.46
CA LEU A 5 42.85 -36.87 -12.78
C LEU A 5 41.34 -36.76 -12.92
N LEU A 6 40.63 -36.96 -11.83
CA LEU A 6 39.19 -36.71 -11.71
C LEU A 6 38.98 -35.21 -11.41
N LEU A 7 38.58 -34.46 -12.43
CA LEU A 7 38.09 -33.08 -12.25
C LEU A 7 36.66 -33.14 -11.72
N LEU A 8 36.49 -32.92 -10.44
CA LEU A 8 35.18 -32.65 -9.80
C LEU A 8 34.76 -31.23 -10.17
N GLY A 9 33.90 -31.11 -11.17
CA GLY A 9 33.21 -29.86 -11.47
C GLY A 9 32.19 -29.54 -10.37
N PHE A 10 32.51 -28.58 -9.51
CA PHE A 10 31.60 -28.07 -8.51
C PHE A 10 30.64 -27.09 -9.22
N GLY A 11 29.52 -27.61 -9.67
CA GLY A 11 28.44 -26.77 -10.23
C GLY A 11 27.84 -25.89 -9.14
N PHE A 12 28.16 -24.61 -9.17
CA PHE A 12 27.52 -23.60 -8.31
C PHE A 12 26.10 -23.38 -8.84
N LEU A 13 25.12 -24.06 -8.23
CA LEU A 13 23.70 -23.81 -8.50
C LEU A 13 23.34 -22.48 -7.81
N VAL A 14 23.44 -21.37 -8.53
CA VAL A 14 22.92 -20.09 -8.08
C VAL A 14 21.40 -20.20 -8.12
N ALA A 15 20.78 -20.51 -6.99
CA ALA A 15 19.36 -20.37 -6.81
C ALA A 15 19.02 -18.88 -6.93
N ALA A 16 18.53 -18.47 -8.09
CA ALA A 16 17.94 -17.15 -8.27
C ALA A 16 16.66 -17.11 -7.43
N ALA A 17 16.78 -16.68 -6.17
CA ALA A 17 15.62 -16.30 -5.39
C ALA A 17 14.93 -15.15 -6.15
N PRO A 18 13.60 -15.19 -6.36
CA PRO A 18 12.90 -14.06 -6.91
C PRO A 18 13.10 -12.89 -5.95
N VAL A 19 13.90 -11.91 -6.35
CA VAL A 19 13.96 -10.62 -5.70
C VAL A 19 12.62 -9.98 -6.03
N LEU A 20 11.62 -10.22 -5.17
CA LEU A 20 10.44 -9.39 -5.15
C LEU A 20 10.95 -7.98 -4.86
N ALA A 21 11.02 -7.17 -5.88
CA ALA A 21 11.31 -5.77 -5.75
C ALA A 21 10.16 -5.14 -4.96
N HIS A 22 10.27 -5.17 -3.64
CA HIS A 22 9.49 -4.30 -2.79
C HIS A 22 9.99 -2.90 -3.12
N HIS A 23 9.24 -2.20 -3.96
CA HIS A 23 9.41 -0.76 -4.07
C HIS A 23 9.29 -0.22 -2.66
N SER A 24 10.37 0.39 -2.15
CA SER A 24 10.34 0.92 -0.80
C SER A 24 9.31 2.04 -0.73
N PHE A 25 8.59 2.16 0.38
CA PHE A 25 7.66 3.27 0.62
C PHE A 25 8.29 4.62 0.20
N ALA A 26 9.53 4.87 0.61
CA ALA A 26 10.23 6.13 0.33
C ALA A 26 10.49 6.40 -1.16
N SER A 27 10.50 5.38 -2.02
CA SER A 27 10.62 5.57 -3.48
C SER A 27 9.32 5.99 -4.14
N GLU A 28 8.19 5.58 -3.59
CA GLU A 28 6.87 5.82 -4.18
C GLU A 28 6.10 6.96 -3.51
N PHE A 29 6.26 7.14 -2.20
CA PHE A 29 5.48 8.10 -1.41
C PHE A 29 6.37 9.07 -0.66
N ASP A 30 5.85 10.26 -0.43
CA ASP A 30 6.57 11.33 0.28
C ASP A 30 5.97 11.55 1.67
N ALA A 31 6.65 11.03 2.70
CA ALA A 31 6.22 11.22 4.09
C ALA A 31 6.24 12.69 4.54
N THR A 32 7.02 13.55 3.85
CA THR A 32 7.10 14.98 4.18
C THR A 32 5.95 15.79 3.57
N GLN A 33 5.12 15.15 2.73
CA GLN A 33 3.92 15.75 2.14
C GLN A 33 2.66 14.98 2.59
N PRO A 34 2.27 15.11 3.86
CA PRO A 34 1.02 14.53 4.33
C PRO A 34 -0.15 15.26 3.68
N ILE A 35 -1.12 14.48 3.20
CA ILE A 35 -2.38 15.02 2.67
C ILE A 35 -3.56 14.34 3.34
N THR A 36 -4.67 15.07 3.37
CA THR A 36 -5.96 14.57 3.85
C THR A 36 -6.97 14.70 2.73
N LEU A 37 -7.58 13.60 2.36
CA LEU A 37 -8.60 13.56 1.32
C LEU A 37 -9.89 12.97 1.86
N LYS A 38 -11.01 13.53 1.43
CA LYS A 38 -12.36 13.06 1.74
C LYS A 38 -13.04 12.60 0.45
N GLY A 39 -13.67 11.45 0.48
CA GLY A 39 -14.36 10.95 -0.70
C GLY A 39 -15.23 9.74 -0.41
N LYS A 40 -15.93 9.29 -1.45
CA LYS A 40 -16.81 8.12 -1.39
C LYS A 40 -16.12 6.91 -2.02
N VAL A 41 -16.16 5.79 -1.33
CA VAL A 41 -15.61 4.52 -1.79
C VAL A 41 -16.29 4.11 -3.11
N THR A 42 -15.47 3.78 -4.10
CA THR A 42 -15.92 3.23 -5.39
C THR A 42 -15.56 1.76 -5.53
N ARG A 43 -14.42 1.34 -4.97
CA ARG A 43 -13.92 -0.02 -5.09
C ARG A 43 -12.96 -0.34 -3.92
N ILE A 44 -12.93 -1.61 -3.53
CA ILE A 44 -11.96 -2.16 -2.60
C ILE A 44 -11.28 -3.35 -3.30
N ALA A 45 -9.94 -3.38 -3.29
CA ALA A 45 -9.14 -4.51 -3.73
C ALA A 45 -8.41 -5.10 -2.53
N TRP A 46 -8.93 -6.20 -2.04
CA TRP A 46 -8.37 -6.91 -0.89
C TRP A 46 -7.41 -8.00 -1.37
N THR A 47 -6.20 -7.60 -1.73
CA THR A 47 -5.21 -8.45 -2.40
C THR A 47 -3.83 -8.32 -1.76
N ASN A 48 -2.95 -9.31 -1.99
CA ASN A 48 -1.52 -9.20 -1.74
C ASN A 48 -0.85 -8.51 -2.96
N PRO A 49 0.24 -7.77 -2.77
CA PRO A 49 0.93 -7.50 -1.50
C PRO A 49 0.25 -6.45 -0.63
N HIS A 50 -0.64 -5.62 -1.17
CA HIS A 50 -1.30 -4.54 -0.45
C HIS A 50 -2.79 -4.52 -0.72
N VAL A 51 -3.55 -4.12 0.32
CA VAL A 51 -4.96 -3.75 0.16
C VAL A 51 -5.02 -2.36 -0.46
N TRP A 52 -5.94 -2.16 -1.39
CA TRP A 52 -6.23 -0.87 -2.00
C TRP A 52 -7.68 -0.49 -1.81
N ILE A 53 -7.92 0.77 -1.48
CA ILE A 53 -9.24 1.37 -1.56
C ILE A 53 -9.23 2.50 -2.58
N TYR A 54 -10.34 2.67 -3.27
CA TYR A 54 -10.48 3.72 -4.30
C TYR A 54 -11.66 4.59 -3.96
N LEU A 55 -11.44 5.91 -3.96
CA LEU A 55 -12.45 6.89 -3.65
C LEU A 55 -12.59 7.90 -4.77
N ASN A 56 -13.82 8.34 -5.01
CA ASN A 56 -14.07 9.58 -5.74
C ASN A 56 -13.95 10.75 -4.77
N VAL A 57 -12.97 11.61 -5.06
CA VAL A 57 -12.66 12.82 -4.30
C VAL A 57 -13.04 14.03 -5.17
N THR A 58 -13.68 15.03 -4.59
CA THR A 58 -13.92 16.29 -5.29
C THR A 58 -12.67 17.16 -5.20
N ASP A 59 -12.12 17.57 -6.33
CA ASP A 59 -10.97 18.46 -6.41
C ASP A 59 -11.38 19.93 -6.17
N GLU A 60 -10.38 20.82 -6.15
CA GLU A 60 -10.59 22.26 -5.95
C GLU A 60 -11.47 22.92 -7.04
N ALA A 61 -11.52 22.32 -8.23
CA ALA A 61 -12.37 22.77 -9.33
C ALA A 61 -13.79 22.19 -9.27
N GLY A 62 -14.13 21.40 -8.22
CA GLY A 62 -15.42 20.74 -8.08
C GLY A 62 -15.60 19.48 -8.92
N LYS A 63 -14.54 18.98 -9.53
CA LYS A 63 -14.56 17.78 -10.36
C LYS A 63 -14.31 16.54 -9.51
N LEU A 64 -15.04 15.46 -9.79
CA LEU A 64 -14.77 14.16 -9.19
C LEU A 64 -13.54 13.51 -9.85
N VAL A 65 -12.56 13.18 -9.01
CA VAL A 65 -11.33 12.51 -9.42
C VAL A 65 -11.19 11.23 -8.59
N ASN A 66 -10.93 10.11 -9.26
CA ASN A 66 -10.71 8.85 -8.58
C ASN A 66 -9.28 8.77 -8.05
N TRP A 67 -9.14 8.48 -6.76
CA TRP A 67 -7.87 8.31 -6.07
C TRP A 67 -7.69 6.86 -5.61
N GLY A 68 -6.47 6.36 -5.70
CA GLY A 68 -6.06 5.08 -5.12
C GLY A 68 -5.32 5.27 -3.79
N PHE A 69 -5.74 4.52 -2.79
CA PHE A 69 -5.17 4.57 -1.44
C PHE A 69 -4.58 3.21 -1.12
N GLU A 70 -3.25 3.14 -1.09
CA GLU A 70 -2.52 1.94 -0.70
C GLU A 70 -2.54 1.78 0.80
N MET A 71 -2.86 0.59 1.25
CA MET A 71 -2.83 0.19 2.66
C MET A 71 -1.74 -0.87 2.87
N GLY A 72 -1.62 -1.37 4.07
CA GLY A 72 -0.78 -2.52 4.38
C GLY A 72 -1.27 -3.81 3.69
N ALA A 73 -0.47 -4.87 3.83
CA ALA A 73 -0.87 -6.20 3.39
C ALA A 73 -2.12 -6.67 4.16
N PRO A 74 -2.93 -7.59 3.59
CA PRO A 74 -4.15 -8.08 4.24
C PRO A 74 -3.96 -8.49 5.70
N HIS A 75 -2.91 -9.27 6.00
CA HIS A 75 -2.63 -9.70 7.38
C HIS A 75 -2.27 -8.55 8.32
N GLN A 76 -1.60 -7.50 7.81
CA GLN A 76 -1.21 -6.32 8.61
C GLN A 76 -2.43 -5.49 8.99
N VAL A 77 -3.31 -5.22 8.03
CA VAL A 77 -4.52 -4.43 8.29
C VAL A 77 -5.52 -5.22 9.15
N GLN A 78 -5.63 -6.54 8.95
CA GLN A 78 -6.43 -7.40 9.83
C GLN A 78 -5.95 -7.33 11.28
N GLY A 79 -4.65 -7.33 11.52
CA GLY A 79 -4.06 -7.15 12.86
C GLY A 79 -4.43 -5.80 13.52
N ARG A 80 -4.89 -4.83 12.74
CA ARG A 80 -5.36 -3.51 13.21
C ARG A 80 -6.89 -3.40 13.28
N GLY A 81 -7.60 -4.50 13.10
CA GLY A 81 -9.06 -4.58 13.22
C GLY A 81 -9.83 -4.41 11.93
N TRP A 82 -9.15 -4.40 10.78
CA TRP A 82 -9.83 -4.40 9.49
C TRP A 82 -10.41 -5.77 9.16
N THR A 83 -11.60 -5.77 8.55
CA THR A 83 -12.16 -6.96 7.90
C THR A 83 -12.51 -6.64 6.45
N ARG A 84 -12.59 -7.68 5.64
CA ARG A 84 -12.86 -7.57 4.21
C ARG A 84 -14.21 -6.90 3.90
N GLU A 85 -15.18 -7.07 4.79
CA GLU A 85 -16.57 -6.61 4.63
C GLU A 85 -16.83 -5.23 5.27
N MET A 86 -15.82 -4.66 5.92
CA MET A 86 -15.98 -3.45 6.74
C MET A 86 -16.25 -2.20 5.88
N LEU A 87 -15.70 -2.15 4.66
CA LEU A 87 -15.93 -1.10 3.69
C LEU A 87 -16.89 -1.55 2.59
N LYS A 88 -17.72 -0.62 2.17
CA LYS A 88 -18.64 -0.82 1.04
C LYS A 88 -18.56 0.36 0.09
N PRO A 89 -18.77 0.15 -1.24
CA PRO A 89 -18.98 1.24 -2.16
C PRO A 89 -20.07 2.20 -1.65
N GLY A 90 -19.80 3.49 -1.71
CA GLY A 90 -20.67 4.55 -1.19
C GLY A 90 -20.32 5.04 0.22
N ASP A 91 -19.54 4.29 1.00
CA ASP A 91 -19.05 4.77 2.29
C ASP A 91 -18.24 6.05 2.11
N GLU A 92 -18.48 7.04 2.95
CA GLU A 92 -17.73 8.28 2.95
C GLU A 92 -16.58 8.21 3.96
N LEU A 93 -15.36 8.41 3.46
CA LEU A 93 -14.14 8.29 4.26
C LEU A 93 -13.34 9.58 4.23
N VAL A 94 -12.63 9.82 5.34
CA VAL A 94 -11.52 10.76 5.42
C VAL A 94 -10.24 9.96 5.57
N VAL A 95 -9.30 10.13 4.65
CA VAL A 95 -8.03 9.40 4.62
C VAL A 95 -6.87 10.37 4.77
N VAL A 96 -6.02 10.09 5.74
CA VAL A 96 -4.76 10.80 5.97
C VAL A 96 -3.60 9.91 5.55
N GLY A 97 -2.64 10.44 4.83
CA GLY A 97 -1.49 9.67 4.39
C GLY A 97 -0.46 10.48 3.62
N SER A 98 0.40 9.79 2.91
CA SER A 98 1.52 10.36 2.17
C SER A 98 1.26 10.31 0.67
N ARG A 99 1.43 11.44 -0.01
CA ARG A 99 1.20 11.59 -1.45
C ARG A 99 2.23 10.81 -2.27
N ALA A 100 1.81 10.30 -3.43
CA ALA A 100 2.73 9.72 -4.41
C ALA A 100 3.69 10.77 -4.97
N ARG A 101 4.97 10.40 -5.07
CA ARG A 101 6.04 11.30 -5.57
C ARG A 101 5.92 11.62 -7.06
N ASP A 102 5.31 10.71 -7.84
CA ASP A 102 5.11 10.89 -9.28
C ASP A 102 3.98 11.85 -9.64
N GLY A 103 3.30 12.44 -8.64
CA GLY A 103 2.19 13.36 -8.82
C GLY A 103 0.87 12.70 -9.22
N SER A 104 0.82 11.37 -9.32
CA SER A 104 -0.41 10.64 -9.62
C SER A 104 -1.42 10.77 -8.47
N ASN A 105 -2.69 10.44 -8.77
CA ASN A 105 -3.78 10.43 -7.78
C ASN A 105 -3.71 9.17 -6.92
N ARG A 106 -2.59 9.00 -6.22
CA ARG A 106 -2.33 7.92 -5.27
C ARG A 106 -1.75 8.46 -3.97
N MET A 107 -2.04 7.76 -2.90
CA MET A 107 -1.39 7.97 -1.60
C MET A 107 -1.23 6.66 -0.86
N ASN A 108 -0.25 6.59 0.03
CA ASN A 108 -0.20 5.55 1.06
C ASN A 108 -1.04 6.01 2.24
N ALA A 109 -2.11 5.27 2.53
CA ALA A 109 -3.03 5.61 3.60
C ALA A 109 -2.40 5.27 4.96
N ARG A 110 -2.36 6.23 5.87
CA ARG A 110 -1.92 6.04 7.26
C ARG A 110 -3.09 5.74 8.19
N ASN A 111 -4.12 6.55 8.11
CA ASN A 111 -5.35 6.41 8.89
C ASN A 111 -6.56 6.61 7.98
N VAL A 112 -7.60 5.85 8.26
CA VAL A 112 -8.89 5.94 7.57
C VAL A 112 -9.98 6.14 8.62
N THR A 113 -10.80 7.18 8.42
CA THR A 113 -11.91 7.53 9.31
C THR A 113 -13.22 7.47 8.53
N TRP A 114 -14.21 6.76 9.05
CA TRP A 114 -15.57 6.80 8.53
C TRP A 114 -16.24 8.11 8.90
N ALA A 115 -16.66 8.89 7.92
CA ALA A 115 -17.28 10.19 8.14
C ALA A 115 -18.59 10.08 8.94
N SER A 116 -19.33 8.97 8.79
CA SER A 116 -20.62 8.74 9.45
C SER A 116 -20.52 8.45 10.95
N THR A 117 -19.42 7.84 11.40
CA THR A 117 -19.28 7.36 12.79
C THR A 117 -18.11 7.98 13.53
N GLY A 118 -17.15 8.57 12.82
CA GLY A 118 -15.87 9.03 13.37
C GLY A 118 -14.90 7.89 13.74
N LYS A 119 -15.26 6.63 13.48
CA LYS A 119 -14.38 5.49 13.73
C LYS A 119 -13.12 5.61 12.87
N THR A 120 -11.96 5.48 13.48
CA THR A 120 -10.66 5.55 12.80
C THR A 120 -9.88 4.24 12.99
N LEU A 121 -9.27 3.75 11.92
CA LEU A 121 -8.35 2.62 11.96
C LEU A 121 -7.03 2.98 11.25
N GLY A 122 -5.93 2.48 11.78
CA GLY A 122 -4.63 2.52 11.12
C GLY A 122 -4.64 1.65 9.86
N ALA A 123 -4.08 2.15 8.77
CA ALA A 123 -4.14 1.51 7.47
C ALA A 123 -2.76 1.25 6.85
N ALA A 124 -1.72 1.94 7.30
CA ALA A 124 -0.41 1.94 6.67
C ALA A 124 0.23 0.56 6.56
N SER A 125 1.06 0.37 5.53
CA SER A 125 2.10 -0.66 5.52
C SER A 125 3.06 -0.47 6.70
N SER A 126 3.86 -1.48 7.02
CA SER A 126 4.87 -1.37 8.08
C SER A 126 5.83 -0.20 7.82
N GLU A 127 6.27 0.00 6.59
CA GLU A 127 7.14 1.11 6.19
C GLU A 127 6.42 2.46 6.30
N GLY A 128 5.17 2.56 5.84
CA GLY A 128 4.37 3.77 5.94
C GLY A 128 3.99 4.14 7.37
N ALA A 129 3.89 3.17 8.28
CA ALA A 129 3.62 3.41 9.69
C ALA A 129 4.81 4.01 10.43
N THR A 130 6.04 3.70 10.01
CA THR A 130 7.29 4.21 10.59
C THR A 130 7.78 5.50 9.95
N ALA A 131 7.28 5.84 8.77
CA ALA A 131 7.57 7.10 8.09
C ALA A 131 6.84 8.26 8.81
N VAL A 132 7.45 8.73 9.89
CA VAL A 132 7.00 9.93 10.61
C VAL A 132 7.65 11.14 9.95
N PRO A 133 6.92 12.24 9.70
CA PRO A 133 7.53 13.49 9.28
C PRO A 133 8.46 14.05 10.34
#